data_66bdd1cea30bec54ae89768bc7176a26
#
_entry.id   66bdd1cea30bec54ae89768bc7176a26
#
_cell.length_a   1.000
_cell.length_b   1.000
_cell.length_c   1.000
_cell.angle_alpha   90.00
_cell.angle_beta   90.00
_cell.angle_gamma   90.00
#
_symmetry.space_group_name_H-M   'P 1'
#
loop_
_entity.id
_entity.type
_entity.pdbx_description
1 polymer ?
#
loop_
_entity_poly.entity_id
_entity_poly.type
_entity_poly.pdbx_seq_one_letter_code
_entity_poly.pdbx_strand_id
1 'polypeptide(L)'
;MALGAGLAALLASPAQAAAPRVQTMVVGPRAVLFDPHFVTAGAARVRVGGRSCRVPGGSGLATLAAARRRGGPRFRVTRDCAVPYVPQIGRFAARGPDGWCYKVGHAAPGITAGAPLRSIRPGVRVLWFWCRPRSGSSQRTLEVRPAASRVKPGASLTVTVTGYDDRGRGRRIAGAAVRLGAARARTDAHGRAVLHAPAHPGTAVLRAERAGLVPAFPERVTVG
;
A
#
# COMPACT_ATOMS: atom_id res chain seq x y z
N MET A 1 61.53 -4.36 32.95
CA MET A 1 60.33 -5.16 32.75
C MET A 1 59.17 -4.17 32.57
N ALA A 2 58.70 -3.95 31.33
CA ALA A 2 57.57 -3.06 31.03
C ALA A 2 56.39 -3.91 30.59
N LEU A 3 55.29 -3.91 31.36
CA LEU A 3 54.05 -4.56 31.04
C LEU A 3 53.22 -3.64 30.10
N GLY A 4 53.09 -4.03 28.85
CA GLY A 4 52.18 -3.39 27.89
C GLY A 4 50.74 -3.89 28.10
N ALA A 5 49.87 -3.02 28.58
CA ALA A 5 48.42 -3.30 28.62
C ALA A 5 47.81 -3.05 27.27
N GLY A 6 47.45 -4.15 26.56
CA GLY A 6 46.69 -4.07 25.30
C GLY A 6 45.23 -3.72 25.56
N LEU A 7 44.77 -2.55 25.12
CA LEU A 7 43.36 -2.17 25.09
C LEU A 7 42.67 -2.90 23.92
N ALA A 8 41.84 -3.90 24.20
CA ALA A 8 40.96 -4.52 23.21
C ALA A 8 39.76 -3.59 22.99
N ALA A 9 39.71 -2.90 21.85
CA ALA A 9 38.57 -2.12 21.42
C ALA A 9 37.44 -3.07 20.99
N LEU A 10 36.39 -3.18 21.80
CA LEU A 10 35.14 -3.84 21.44
C LEU A 10 34.45 -3.03 20.36
N LEU A 11 34.59 -3.47 19.12
CA LEU A 11 33.81 -2.95 17.98
C LEU A 11 32.35 -3.34 18.19
N ALA A 12 31.53 -2.41 18.68
CA ALA A 12 30.08 -2.56 18.73
C ALA A 12 29.54 -2.69 17.30
N SER A 13 29.05 -3.86 16.94
CA SER A 13 28.35 -4.07 15.67
C SER A 13 27.15 -3.12 15.59
N PRO A 14 26.98 -2.36 14.49
CA PRO A 14 25.83 -1.47 14.34
C PRO A 14 24.56 -2.31 14.42
N ALA A 15 23.69 -1.99 15.36
CA ALA A 15 22.38 -2.62 15.50
C ALA A 15 21.64 -2.51 14.19
N GLN A 16 21.39 -3.62 13.53
CA GLN A 16 20.70 -3.67 12.25
C GLN A 16 19.25 -3.22 12.49
N ALA A 17 18.89 -2.03 12.00
CA ALA A 17 17.56 -1.47 12.18
C ALA A 17 16.50 -2.48 11.76
N ALA A 18 15.52 -2.72 12.65
CA ALA A 18 14.44 -3.67 12.39
C ALA A 18 13.70 -3.32 11.09
N ALA A 19 13.42 -4.32 10.28
CA ALA A 19 12.74 -4.12 9.03
C ALA A 19 11.34 -3.50 9.24
N PRO A 20 10.95 -2.46 8.47
CA PRO A 20 9.74 -1.71 8.72
C PRO A 20 8.48 -2.58 8.53
N ARG A 21 7.54 -2.46 9.46
CA ARG A 21 6.22 -3.07 9.36
C ARG A 21 5.27 -2.09 8.68
N VAL A 22 4.79 -2.43 7.49
CA VAL A 22 3.98 -1.57 6.63
C VAL A 22 2.65 -2.23 6.30
N GLN A 23 1.62 -1.42 6.00
CA GLN A 23 0.35 -1.95 5.52
C GLN A 23 0.40 -2.07 4.00
N THR A 24 0.28 -3.28 3.45
CA THR A 24 0.34 -3.52 2.00
C THR A 24 -1.00 -4.00 1.47
N MET A 25 -1.41 -3.45 0.32
CA MET A 25 -2.58 -3.86 -0.46
C MET A 25 -2.18 -4.08 -1.92
N VAL A 26 -2.79 -5.08 -2.58
CA VAL A 26 -2.58 -5.32 -4.02
C VAL A 26 -3.92 -5.26 -4.73
N VAL A 27 -4.06 -4.36 -5.69
CA VAL A 27 -5.29 -4.13 -6.47
C VAL A 27 -5.07 -4.47 -7.93
N GLY A 28 -5.76 -5.49 -8.41
CA GLY A 28 -5.76 -5.87 -9.81
C GLY A 28 -6.74 -5.02 -10.65
N PRO A 29 -6.86 -5.32 -11.96
CA PRO A 29 -7.72 -4.54 -12.85
C PRO A 29 -9.22 -4.66 -12.56
N ARG A 30 -9.65 -5.67 -11.80
CA ARG A 30 -11.07 -5.97 -11.54
C ARG A 30 -11.39 -6.25 -10.07
N ALA A 31 -10.38 -6.49 -9.22
CA ALA A 31 -10.58 -6.88 -7.83
C ALA A 31 -9.33 -6.58 -6.99
N VAL A 32 -9.51 -6.48 -5.67
CA VAL A 32 -8.43 -6.55 -4.70
C VAL A 32 -7.89 -7.98 -4.69
N LEU A 33 -6.59 -8.14 -4.92
CA LEU A 33 -5.89 -9.43 -4.97
C LEU A 33 -5.25 -9.79 -3.63
N PHE A 34 -5.03 -8.80 -2.79
CA PHE A 34 -4.53 -8.94 -1.43
C PHE A 34 -5.10 -7.79 -0.61
N ASP A 35 -5.96 -8.14 0.34
CA ASP A 35 -6.52 -7.19 1.28
C ASP A 35 -5.43 -6.55 2.14
N PRO A 36 -5.66 -5.34 2.67
CA PRO A 36 -4.65 -4.65 3.45
C PRO A 36 -4.21 -5.44 4.68
N HIS A 37 -2.95 -5.82 4.70
CA HIS A 37 -2.32 -6.50 5.83
C HIS A 37 -1.02 -5.82 6.21
N PHE A 38 -0.69 -5.86 7.49
CA PHE A 38 0.63 -5.50 7.95
C PHE A 38 1.63 -6.59 7.58
N VAL A 39 2.66 -6.21 6.85
CA VAL A 39 3.78 -7.07 6.46
C VAL A 39 5.10 -6.44 6.89
N THR A 40 6.10 -7.26 7.20
CA THR A 40 7.45 -6.80 7.49
C THR A 40 8.25 -6.73 6.19
N ALA A 41 8.58 -5.52 5.76
CA ALA A 41 9.33 -5.27 4.52
C ALA A 41 10.84 -5.52 4.72
N GLY A 42 11.19 -6.72 5.18
CA GLY A 42 12.57 -7.17 5.34
C GLY A 42 13.21 -7.55 4.00
N ALA A 43 14.54 -7.74 4.01
CA ALA A 43 15.25 -8.25 2.85
C ALA A 43 14.64 -9.59 2.39
N ALA A 44 14.60 -9.80 1.09
CA ALA A 44 14.01 -10.99 0.49
C ALA A 44 14.88 -11.51 -0.66
N ARG A 45 14.69 -12.78 -1.01
CA ARG A 45 15.20 -13.35 -2.25
C ARG A 45 14.04 -13.50 -3.23
N VAL A 46 14.22 -13.05 -4.46
CA VAL A 46 13.26 -13.19 -5.55
C VAL A 46 13.95 -13.79 -6.79
N ARG A 47 13.19 -14.51 -7.60
CA ARG A 47 13.72 -15.00 -8.88
C ARG A 47 13.51 -13.93 -9.96
N VAL A 48 14.60 -13.56 -10.64
CA VAL A 48 14.62 -12.60 -11.75
C VAL A 48 15.27 -13.28 -12.96
N GLY A 49 14.52 -13.57 -14.01
CA GLY A 49 15.05 -14.26 -15.19
C GLY A 49 15.72 -15.61 -14.86
N GLY A 50 15.21 -16.36 -13.88
CA GLY A 50 15.78 -17.62 -13.42
C GLY A 50 16.87 -17.50 -12.34
N ARG A 51 17.48 -16.32 -12.13
CA ARG A 51 18.50 -16.07 -11.11
C ARG A 51 17.88 -15.68 -9.77
N SER A 52 18.55 -16.06 -8.66
CA SER A 52 18.13 -15.62 -7.31
C SER A 52 18.77 -14.27 -7.00
N CYS A 53 17.94 -13.22 -6.91
CA CYS A 53 18.37 -11.87 -6.55
C CYS A 53 18.01 -11.54 -5.11
N ARG A 54 18.93 -10.89 -4.39
CA ARG A 54 18.66 -10.31 -3.08
C ARG A 54 17.98 -8.94 -3.27
N VAL A 55 16.83 -8.76 -2.66
CA VAL A 55 16.10 -7.50 -2.62
C VAL A 55 16.30 -6.89 -1.24
N PRO A 56 16.77 -5.65 -1.13
CA PRO A 56 16.96 -4.98 0.16
C PRO A 56 15.61 -4.77 0.87
N GLY A 57 15.64 -4.78 2.20
CA GLY A 57 14.51 -4.39 3.02
C GLY A 57 14.10 -2.94 2.76
N GLY A 58 12.85 -2.59 3.07
CA GLY A 58 12.34 -1.23 2.83
C GLY A 58 12.18 -0.86 1.34
N SER A 59 12.12 -1.84 0.44
CA SER A 59 11.83 -1.62 -0.99
C SER A 59 10.38 -2.01 -1.32
N GLY A 60 9.83 -1.47 -2.40
CA GLY A 60 8.50 -1.86 -2.89
C GLY A 60 8.41 -3.37 -3.14
N LEU A 61 9.44 -3.95 -3.76
CA LEU A 61 9.48 -5.39 -4.06
C LEU A 61 9.57 -6.24 -2.77
N ALA A 62 10.24 -5.75 -1.72
CA ALA A 62 10.25 -6.43 -0.42
C ALA A 62 8.85 -6.49 0.21
N THR A 63 8.02 -5.44 0.04
CA THR A 63 6.62 -5.44 0.52
C THR A 63 5.77 -6.45 -0.25
N LEU A 64 5.96 -6.55 -1.58
CA LEU A 64 5.25 -7.52 -2.41
C LEU A 64 5.68 -8.96 -2.07
N ALA A 65 6.97 -9.21 -1.86
CA ALA A 65 7.48 -10.50 -1.41
C ALA A 65 6.94 -10.88 -0.02
N ALA A 66 6.83 -9.91 0.89
CA ALA A 66 6.24 -10.12 2.21
C ALA A 66 4.72 -10.40 2.13
N ALA A 67 3.99 -9.70 1.27
CA ALA A 67 2.58 -9.97 0.98
C ALA A 67 2.40 -11.41 0.45
N ARG A 68 3.28 -11.85 -0.47
CA ARG A 68 3.25 -13.23 -1.00
C ARG A 68 3.42 -14.27 0.11
N ARG A 69 4.33 -14.07 1.07
CA ARG A 69 4.50 -14.99 2.21
C ARG A 69 3.26 -15.08 3.12
N ARG A 70 2.39 -14.06 3.09
CA ARG A 70 1.11 -14.03 3.83
C ARG A 70 -0.11 -14.46 3.00
N GLY A 71 0.09 -15.28 1.98
CA GLY A 71 -1.00 -15.75 1.13
C GLY A 71 -1.39 -14.82 -0.01
N GLY A 72 -0.68 -13.71 -0.20
CA GLY A 72 -0.89 -12.81 -1.32
C GLY A 72 -0.55 -13.44 -2.68
N PRO A 73 -0.84 -12.75 -3.79
CA PRO A 73 -0.69 -13.28 -5.13
C PRO A 73 0.75 -13.62 -5.48
N ARG A 74 0.95 -14.63 -6.32
CA ARG A 74 2.23 -14.88 -6.96
C ARG A 74 2.57 -13.69 -7.86
N PHE A 75 3.86 -13.44 -8.07
CA PHE A 75 4.32 -12.41 -8.98
C PHE A 75 5.56 -12.89 -9.72
N ARG A 76 5.82 -12.28 -10.87
CA ARG A 76 7.00 -12.52 -11.69
C ARG A 76 7.85 -11.26 -11.71
N VAL A 77 9.17 -11.44 -11.70
CA VAL A 77 10.14 -10.36 -11.83
C VAL A 77 11.03 -10.67 -13.02
N THR A 78 11.31 -9.65 -13.83
CA THR A 78 12.16 -9.74 -15.01
C THR A 78 13.21 -8.63 -15.01
N ARG A 79 13.96 -8.50 -16.07
CA ARG A 79 15.19 -7.72 -16.26
C ARG A 79 16.33 -8.32 -15.45
N ASP A 80 16.97 -7.53 -14.58
CA ASP A 80 18.13 -7.96 -13.78
C ASP A 80 17.95 -7.65 -12.29
N CYS A 81 18.94 -7.99 -11.49
CA CYS A 81 18.89 -7.77 -10.05
C CYS A 81 19.02 -6.29 -9.65
N ALA A 82 19.64 -5.46 -10.49
CA ALA A 82 19.85 -4.04 -10.20
C ALA A 82 18.60 -3.21 -10.51
N VAL A 83 17.89 -3.56 -11.61
CA VAL A 83 16.69 -2.85 -12.06
C VAL A 83 15.53 -3.85 -12.25
N PRO A 84 15.06 -4.49 -11.17
CA PRO A 84 14.01 -5.48 -11.27
C PRO A 84 12.69 -4.85 -11.71
N TYR A 85 12.01 -5.48 -12.66
CA TYR A 85 10.69 -5.10 -13.13
C TYR A 85 9.66 -6.17 -12.81
N VAL A 86 8.46 -5.76 -12.39
CA VAL A 86 7.34 -6.66 -12.06
C VAL A 86 6.33 -6.66 -13.22
N PRO A 87 6.47 -7.55 -14.21
CA PRO A 87 5.54 -7.62 -15.33
C PRO A 87 4.22 -8.29 -14.97
N GLN A 88 4.15 -9.06 -13.88
CA GLN A 88 2.97 -9.85 -13.56
C GLN A 88 2.76 -10.00 -12.06
N ILE A 89 1.52 -9.78 -11.61
CA ILE A 89 1.03 -10.14 -10.27
C ILE A 89 -0.27 -10.93 -10.44
N GLY A 90 -0.34 -12.10 -9.80
CA GLY A 90 -1.42 -13.06 -10.01
C GLY A 90 -1.47 -13.50 -11.48
N ARG A 91 -2.65 -13.49 -12.06
CA ARG A 91 -2.88 -13.83 -13.48
C ARG A 91 -2.76 -12.62 -14.44
N PHE A 92 -2.48 -11.43 -13.92
CA PHE A 92 -2.49 -10.20 -14.70
C PHE A 92 -1.08 -9.82 -15.13
N ALA A 93 -0.75 -10.07 -16.38
CA ALA A 93 0.50 -9.68 -17.01
C ALA A 93 0.38 -8.32 -17.70
N ALA A 94 1.42 -7.51 -17.64
CA ALA A 94 1.50 -6.22 -18.32
C ALA A 94 1.28 -6.36 -19.83
N ARG A 95 0.56 -5.41 -20.44
CA ARG A 95 0.28 -5.36 -21.88
C ARG A 95 0.32 -3.91 -22.38
N GLY A 96 1.17 -3.68 -23.38
CA GLY A 96 1.36 -2.32 -23.89
C GLY A 96 1.75 -1.36 -22.76
N PRO A 97 1.06 -0.22 -22.60
CA PRO A 97 1.33 0.71 -21.51
C PRO A 97 0.77 0.26 -20.15
N ASP A 98 -0.17 -0.69 -20.15
CA ASP A 98 -0.81 -1.17 -18.92
C ASP A 98 0.10 -2.15 -18.17
N GLY A 99 0.20 -2.00 -16.86
CA GLY A 99 1.06 -2.85 -16.05
C GLY A 99 0.91 -2.64 -14.55
N TRP A 100 1.96 -2.90 -13.81
CA TRP A 100 1.97 -2.80 -12.36
C TRP A 100 2.76 -1.58 -11.89
N CYS A 101 2.09 -0.75 -11.12
CA CYS A 101 2.65 0.40 -10.44
C CYS A 101 2.55 0.21 -8.92
N TYR A 102 3.30 1.03 -8.17
CA TYR A 102 3.13 1.09 -6.73
C TYR A 102 3.28 2.53 -6.21
N LYS A 103 2.63 2.77 -5.07
CA LYS A 103 2.74 4.02 -4.31
C LYS A 103 3.14 3.72 -2.87
N VAL A 104 3.89 4.64 -2.28
CA VAL A 104 4.23 4.66 -0.86
C VAL A 104 3.55 5.88 -0.25
N GLY A 105 2.66 5.66 0.72
CA GLY A 105 1.69 6.68 1.10
C GLY A 105 0.81 7.03 -0.10
N HIS A 106 0.90 8.27 -0.57
CA HIS A 106 0.10 8.75 -1.70
C HIS A 106 0.88 8.97 -2.99
N ALA A 107 2.21 8.89 -2.97
CA ALA A 107 3.06 9.22 -4.11
C ALA A 107 3.71 7.98 -4.74
N ALA A 108 3.88 8.01 -6.06
CA ALA A 108 4.76 7.09 -6.76
C ALA A 108 6.22 7.47 -6.46
N PRO A 109 7.08 6.53 -6.08
CA PRO A 109 8.43 6.88 -5.63
C PRO A 109 9.40 7.27 -6.75
N GLY A 110 9.02 7.12 -8.02
CA GLY A 110 9.87 7.52 -9.16
C GLY A 110 11.13 6.66 -9.38
N ILE A 111 11.31 5.59 -8.60
CA ILE A 111 12.45 4.67 -8.72
C ILE A 111 11.98 3.22 -8.83
N THR A 112 12.90 2.34 -9.23
CA THR A 112 12.64 0.90 -9.36
C THR A 112 12.13 0.30 -8.03
N ALA A 113 11.22 -0.65 -8.14
CA ALA A 113 10.64 -1.33 -6.99
C ALA A 113 11.66 -2.13 -6.14
N GLY A 114 12.82 -2.43 -6.70
CA GLY A 114 13.92 -3.13 -6.01
C GLY A 114 14.79 -2.23 -5.14
N ALA A 115 14.78 -0.92 -5.35
CA ALA A 115 15.58 0.01 -4.56
C ALA A 115 14.96 0.27 -3.18
N PRO A 116 15.78 0.40 -2.11
CA PRO A 116 15.28 0.77 -0.80
C PRO A 116 14.77 2.22 -0.79
N LEU A 117 13.71 2.48 -0.05
CA LEU A 117 13.06 3.78 0.05
C LEU A 117 12.99 4.24 1.50
N ARG A 118 13.50 5.43 1.79
CA ARG A 118 13.34 6.05 3.12
C ARG A 118 11.88 6.29 3.50
N SER A 119 10.99 6.42 2.51
CA SER A 119 9.55 6.56 2.73
C SER A 119 8.87 5.27 3.19
N ILE A 120 9.48 4.10 2.99
CA ILE A 120 8.99 2.82 3.53
C ILE A 120 9.45 2.68 4.99
N ARG A 121 8.66 3.25 5.89
CA ARG A 121 8.86 3.30 7.34
C ARG A 121 7.68 2.64 8.07
N PRO A 122 7.81 2.31 9.37
CA PRO A 122 6.72 1.69 10.11
C PRO A 122 5.40 2.44 9.98
N GLY A 123 4.30 1.70 9.79
CA GLY A 123 2.95 2.23 9.67
C GLY A 123 2.57 2.79 8.30
N VAL A 124 3.51 3.00 7.37
CA VAL A 124 3.18 3.52 6.04
C VAL A 124 2.35 2.51 5.23
N ARG A 125 1.52 3.02 4.33
CA ARG A 125 0.75 2.23 3.36
C ARG A 125 1.53 2.08 2.07
N VAL A 126 1.63 0.84 1.56
CA VAL A 126 2.21 0.53 0.25
C VAL A 126 1.14 -0.12 -0.61
N LEU A 127 0.79 0.54 -1.69
CA LEU A 127 -0.23 0.11 -2.62
C LEU A 127 0.41 -0.38 -3.92
N TRP A 128 0.24 -1.64 -4.25
CA TRP A 128 0.48 -2.17 -5.58
C TRP A 128 -0.83 -2.19 -6.35
N PHE A 129 -0.84 -1.66 -7.58
CA PHE A 129 -2.08 -1.60 -8.34
C PHE A 129 -1.85 -1.76 -9.84
N TRP A 130 -2.88 -2.25 -10.51
CA TRP A 130 -2.90 -2.30 -11.97
C TRP A 130 -2.99 -0.89 -12.53
N CYS A 131 -1.93 -0.49 -13.19
CA CYS A 131 -1.71 0.84 -13.72
C CYS A 131 -2.18 0.90 -15.17
N ARG A 132 -2.97 1.92 -15.50
CA ARG A 132 -3.40 2.27 -16.86
C ARG A 132 -2.97 3.69 -17.15
N PRO A 133 -1.71 3.91 -17.55
CA PRO A 133 -1.21 5.25 -17.78
C PRO A 133 -1.95 5.90 -18.94
N ARG A 134 -2.34 7.16 -18.75
CA ARG A 134 -2.86 8.03 -19.79
C ARG A 134 -2.11 9.35 -19.73
N SER A 135 -1.59 9.81 -20.87
CA SER A 135 -0.81 11.05 -20.94
C SER A 135 0.30 11.12 -19.87
N GLY A 136 1.03 10.00 -19.69
CA GLY A 136 2.17 9.92 -18.77
C GLY A 136 1.85 9.81 -17.28
N SER A 137 0.56 9.70 -16.90
CA SER A 137 0.14 9.59 -15.50
C SER A 137 -0.73 8.36 -15.29
N SER A 138 -0.59 7.70 -14.13
CA SER A 138 -1.48 6.63 -13.74
C SER A 138 -2.83 7.17 -13.23
N GLN A 139 -3.83 6.30 -13.12
CA GLN A 139 -5.08 6.68 -12.50
C GLN A 139 -4.87 7.06 -11.03
N ARG A 140 -5.70 8.01 -10.53
CA ARG A 140 -5.66 8.40 -9.12
C ARG A 140 -5.99 7.24 -8.21
N THR A 141 -5.34 7.20 -7.06
CA THR A 141 -5.62 6.26 -5.97
C THR A 141 -6.45 6.94 -4.91
N LEU A 142 -7.50 6.29 -4.42
CA LEU A 142 -8.40 6.87 -3.43
C LEU A 142 -7.88 6.71 -2.00
N GLU A 143 -8.25 7.67 -1.18
CA GLU A 143 -8.25 7.58 0.28
C GLU A 143 -9.65 7.89 0.78
N VAL A 144 -10.13 7.16 1.78
CA VAL A 144 -11.36 7.47 2.51
C VAL A 144 -11.01 7.78 3.95
N ARG A 145 -11.52 8.90 4.46
CA ARG A 145 -11.34 9.32 5.86
C ARG A 145 -12.69 9.51 6.53
N PRO A 146 -12.98 8.77 7.59
CA PRO A 146 -14.09 9.08 8.48
C PRO A 146 -13.75 10.32 9.31
N ALA A 147 -14.78 11.14 9.63
CA ALA A 147 -14.64 12.28 10.54
C ALA A 147 -14.32 11.85 11.98
N ALA A 148 -14.70 10.62 12.34
CA ALA A 148 -14.39 10.00 13.62
C ALA A 148 -14.11 8.51 13.44
N SER A 149 -13.13 7.97 14.18
CA SER A 149 -12.81 6.54 14.20
C SER A 149 -13.74 5.72 15.12
N ARG A 150 -14.51 6.40 15.98
CA ARG A 150 -15.52 5.83 16.88
C ARG A 150 -16.82 6.61 16.74
N VAL A 151 -17.95 5.90 16.69
CA VAL A 151 -19.30 6.47 16.60
C VAL A 151 -20.28 5.65 17.43
N LYS A 152 -21.37 6.28 17.89
CA LYS A 152 -22.47 5.56 18.55
C LYS A 152 -23.23 4.69 17.54
N PRO A 153 -23.86 3.57 17.96
CA PRO A 153 -24.75 2.80 17.12
C PRO A 153 -25.84 3.68 16.48
N GLY A 154 -26.09 3.50 15.19
CA GLY A 154 -27.06 4.28 14.41
C GLY A 154 -26.69 5.72 14.11
N ALA A 155 -25.64 6.28 14.72
CA ALA A 155 -25.26 7.67 14.52
C ALA A 155 -24.77 7.96 13.09
N SER A 156 -24.95 9.20 12.66
CA SER A 156 -24.44 9.68 11.38
C SER A 156 -22.93 9.84 11.42
N LEU A 157 -22.23 9.37 10.39
CA LEU A 157 -20.81 9.52 10.18
C LEU A 157 -20.54 10.21 8.85
N THR A 158 -19.94 11.39 8.91
CA THR A 158 -19.42 12.06 7.72
C THR A 158 -18.09 11.42 7.31
N VAL A 159 -17.95 11.16 6.03
CA VAL A 159 -16.71 10.65 5.42
C VAL A 159 -16.27 11.54 4.28
N THR A 160 -14.97 11.57 4.02
CA THR A 160 -14.38 12.33 2.92
C THR A 160 -13.57 11.42 2.04
N VAL A 161 -13.71 11.56 0.71
CA VAL A 161 -12.92 10.82 -0.29
C VAL A 161 -12.02 11.77 -1.05
N THR A 162 -10.71 11.47 -1.05
CA THR A 162 -9.67 12.20 -1.77
C THR A 162 -8.99 11.26 -2.76
N GLY A 163 -8.73 11.72 -3.96
CA GLY A 163 -7.99 10.99 -4.99
C GLY A 163 -6.62 11.61 -5.22
N TYR A 164 -5.56 10.83 -5.10
CA TYR A 164 -4.16 11.27 -5.22
C TYR A 164 -3.55 10.88 -6.55
N ASP A 165 -2.89 11.84 -7.22
CA ASP A 165 -2.08 11.57 -8.41
C ASP A 165 -0.73 10.92 -8.06
N ASP A 166 0.15 10.74 -9.05
CA ASP A 166 1.45 10.10 -8.86
C ASP A 166 2.43 10.95 -8.05
N ARG A 167 2.19 12.26 -7.97
CA ARG A 167 2.97 13.20 -7.14
C ARG A 167 2.44 13.32 -5.71
N GLY A 168 1.35 12.59 -5.38
CA GLY A 168 0.70 12.69 -4.08
C GLY A 168 -0.18 13.92 -3.90
N ARG A 169 -0.53 14.63 -4.98
CA ARG A 169 -1.44 15.78 -4.91
C ARG A 169 -2.87 15.30 -4.86
N GLY A 170 -3.55 15.62 -3.75
CA GLY A 170 -4.93 15.24 -3.48
C GLY A 170 -5.94 16.17 -4.10
N ARG A 171 -7.07 15.62 -4.55
CA ARG A 171 -8.30 16.39 -4.83
C ARG A 171 -9.52 15.65 -4.32
N ARG A 172 -10.56 16.38 -3.97
CA ARG A 172 -11.84 15.81 -3.56
C ARG A 172 -12.48 15.05 -4.73
N ILE A 173 -13.10 13.92 -4.43
CA ILE A 173 -13.70 13.06 -5.44
C ILE A 173 -15.21 13.03 -5.25
N ALA A 174 -15.93 13.65 -6.18
CA ALA A 174 -17.38 13.57 -6.26
C ALA A 174 -17.84 12.21 -6.84
N GLY A 175 -19.03 11.74 -6.44
CA GLY A 175 -19.65 10.53 -6.98
C GLY A 175 -18.93 9.22 -6.61
N ALA A 176 -17.98 9.23 -5.70
CA ALA A 176 -17.38 8.00 -5.17
C ALA A 176 -18.44 7.23 -4.36
N ALA A 177 -18.57 5.93 -4.62
CA ALA A 177 -19.38 5.06 -3.81
C ALA A 177 -18.64 4.78 -2.49
N VAL A 178 -19.30 5.01 -1.37
CA VAL A 178 -18.78 4.71 -0.02
C VAL A 178 -19.70 3.73 0.68
N ARG A 179 -19.12 2.83 1.47
CA ARG A 179 -19.87 1.81 2.23
C ARG A 179 -19.30 1.67 3.63
N LEU A 180 -20.21 1.58 4.62
CA LEU A 180 -19.90 1.28 6.02
C LEU A 180 -20.83 0.14 6.47
N GLY A 181 -20.33 -1.07 6.53
CA GLY A 181 -21.18 -2.25 6.69
C GLY A 181 -22.21 -2.34 5.55
N ALA A 182 -23.51 -2.33 5.90
CA ALA A 182 -24.61 -2.32 4.94
C ALA A 182 -24.96 -0.93 4.39
N ALA A 183 -24.62 0.15 5.12
CA ALA A 183 -24.91 1.52 4.71
C ALA A 183 -24.10 1.91 3.47
N ARG A 184 -24.74 2.64 2.55
CA ARG A 184 -24.16 3.08 1.27
C ARG A 184 -24.53 4.53 0.99
N ALA A 185 -23.60 5.28 0.44
CA ALA A 185 -23.82 6.63 -0.05
C ALA A 185 -22.88 6.95 -1.22
N ARG A 186 -23.09 8.09 -1.86
CA ARG A 186 -22.17 8.68 -2.84
C ARG A 186 -21.65 10.02 -2.33
N THR A 187 -20.40 10.31 -2.62
CA THR A 187 -19.84 11.62 -2.27
C THR A 187 -20.43 12.73 -3.13
N ASP A 188 -20.64 13.87 -2.52
CA ASP A 188 -21.06 15.14 -3.14
C ASP A 188 -19.92 15.81 -3.96
N ALA A 189 -20.15 17.02 -4.47
CA ALA A 189 -19.16 17.81 -5.20
C ALA A 189 -17.89 18.13 -4.39
N HIS A 190 -17.99 18.13 -3.06
CA HIS A 190 -16.90 18.39 -2.12
C HIS A 190 -16.19 17.10 -1.67
N GLY A 191 -16.56 15.94 -2.24
CA GLY A 191 -16.02 14.64 -1.89
C GLY A 191 -16.48 14.13 -0.52
N ARG A 192 -17.62 14.62 0.01
CA ARG A 192 -18.20 14.24 1.29
C ARG A 192 -19.42 13.35 1.10
N ALA A 193 -19.62 12.42 2.03
CA ALA A 193 -20.85 11.65 2.15
C ALA A 193 -21.18 11.43 3.62
N VAL A 194 -22.46 11.23 3.91
CA VAL A 194 -22.95 10.86 5.24
C VAL A 194 -23.47 9.44 5.18
N LEU A 195 -23.06 8.60 6.14
CA LEU A 195 -23.48 7.22 6.33
C LEU A 195 -24.01 7.06 7.77
N HIS A 196 -24.95 6.15 7.97
CA HIS A 196 -25.34 5.75 9.31
C HIS A 196 -24.51 4.55 9.76
N ALA A 197 -23.97 4.61 10.98
CA ALA A 197 -23.27 3.50 11.61
C ALA A 197 -24.24 2.31 11.82
N PRO A 198 -23.73 1.08 11.84
CA PRO A 198 -24.54 -0.08 12.24
C PRO A 198 -25.25 0.15 13.57
N ALA A 199 -26.44 -0.46 13.74
CA ALA A 199 -27.24 -0.35 14.95
C ALA A 199 -26.64 -1.08 16.16
N HIS A 200 -25.73 -2.04 15.93
CA HIS A 200 -25.11 -2.85 16.96
C HIS A 200 -23.63 -2.46 17.16
N PRO A 201 -23.13 -2.47 18.41
CA PRO A 201 -21.72 -2.29 18.70
C PRO A 201 -20.82 -3.27 17.96
N GLY A 202 -19.59 -2.84 17.62
CA GLY A 202 -18.61 -3.67 16.93
C GLY A 202 -17.66 -2.86 16.06
N THR A 203 -17.01 -3.54 15.12
CA THR A 203 -16.14 -2.90 14.14
C THR A 203 -16.78 -2.94 12.75
N ALA A 204 -17.02 -1.80 12.15
CA ALA A 204 -17.47 -1.67 10.77
C ALA A 204 -16.30 -1.29 9.85
N VAL A 205 -16.33 -1.78 8.61
CA VAL A 205 -15.30 -1.49 7.60
C VAL A 205 -15.86 -0.45 6.64
N LEU A 206 -15.18 0.71 6.56
CA LEU A 206 -15.45 1.78 5.62
C LEU A 206 -14.63 1.55 4.34
N ARG A 207 -15.29 1.55 3.18
CA ARG A 207 -14.68 1.39 1.87
C ARG A 207 -15.11 2.52 0.95
N ALA A 208 -14.22 2.88 0.00
CA ALA A 208 -14.55 3.83 -1.06
C ALA A 208 -14.01 3.36 -2.40
N GLU A 209 -14.83 3.48 -3.44
CA GLU A 209 -14.48 3.13 -4.80
C GLU A 209 -15.13 4.09 -5.80
N ARG A 210 -14.52 4.25 -6.97
CA ARG A 210 -15.07 4.96 -8.13
C ARG A 210 -14.53 4.36 -9.42
N ALA A 211 -15.37 4.22 -10.41
CA ALA A 211 -14.96 3.74 -11.72
C ALA A 211 -13.80 4.57 -12.30
N GLY A 212 -12.80 3.89 -12.87
CA GLY A 212 -11.60 4.52 -13.42
C GLY A 212 -10.54 4.94 -12.39
N LEU A 213 -10.78 4.77 -11.10
CA LEU A 213 -9.83 5.07 -10.03
C LEU A 213 -9.47 3.80 -9.26
N VAL A 214 -8.33 3.84 -8.56
CA VAL A 214 -7.90 2.74 -7.70
C VAL A 214 -8.60 2.87 -6.34
N PRO A 215 -9.27 1.82 -5.82
CA PRO A 215 -10.03 1.90 -4.57
C PRO A 215 -9.15 2.28 -3.37
N ALA A 216 -9.78 2.86 -2.36
CA ALA A 216 -9.13 3.24 -1.11
C ALA A 216 -8.72 2.02 -0.29
N PHE A 217 -7.67 2.17 0.53
CA PHE A 217 -7.52 1.30 1.69
C PHE A 217 -8.77 1.40 2.55
N PRO A 218 -9.34 0.26 2.98
CA PRO A 218 -10.47 0.29 3.90
C PRO A 218 -10.04 0.83 5.26
N GLU A 219 -10.93 1.58 5.89
CA GLU A 219 -10.76 2.09 7.25
C GLU A 219 -11.66 1.33 8.23
N ARG A 220 -11.22 1.22 9.47
CA ARG A 220 -12.01 0.61 10.54
C ARG A 220 -12.68 1.71 11.36
N VAL A 221 -13.98 1.55 11.62
CA VAL A 221 -14.77 2.42 12.49
C VAL A 221 -15.30 1.58 13.63
N THR A 222 -15.01 1.98 14.85
CA THR A 222 -15.55 1.35 16.05
C THR A 222 -16.95 1.92 16.30
N VAL A 223 -17.93 1.03 16.47
CA VAL A 223 -19.31 1.37 16.84
C VAL A 223 -19.50 0.99 18.30
N GLY A 224 -19.78 1.98 19.16
CA GLY A 224 -19.95 1.76 20.60
C GLY A 224 -19.88 3.04 21.44
#